data_435b5712892e1c514e882e0ea118365c
#
_entry.id   435b5712892e1c514e882e0ea118365c
#
_cell.length_a   1.000
_cell.length_b   1.000
_cell.length_c   1.000
_cell.angle_alpha   90.00
_cell.angle_beta   90.00
_cell.angle_gamma   90.00
#
_symmetry.space_group_name_H-M   'P 1'
#
loop_
_entity.id
_entity.type
_entity.pdbx_description
1 polymer ?
#
loop_
_entity_poly.entity_id
_entity_poly.type
_entity_poly.pdbx_seq_one_letter_code
_entity_poly.pdbx_strand_id
1 'polypeptide(L)'
;ALRMKNIAKKIGALVLVWVVCLATLSPAYAAKADLPELPKDQCVVDEANVLSSSTVQTITELNAQLESSCSGAQIGVLTVEYTGNDSTEDYATQAFNAWGIGSSSKNNGVLILLVMESAQYADGDYYLTYGDGFRNTTLAKQSSAIAQTMEDQLAAKDYDGAVTTCARNVANTI
;
A
#
# COMPACT_ATOMS: atom_id res chain seq x y z
N ALA A 1 -57.94 -43.58 0.91
CA ALA A 1 -57.02 -43.49 -0.25
C ALA A 1 -56.77 -42.04 -0.73
N LEU A 2 -57.75 -41.13 -0.58
CA LEU A 2 -57.57 -39.72 -1.02
C LEU A 2 -56.64 -38.87 -0.10
N ARG A 3 -56.46 -39.30 1.16
CA ARG A 3 -55.69 -38.51 2.14
C ARG A 3 -54.15 -38.65 2.01
N MET A 4 -53.66 -39.73 1.42
CA MET A 4 -52.23 -39.97 1.24
C MET A 4 -51.62 -39.30 0.00
N LYS A 5 -52.44 -39.03 -1.05
CA LYS A 5 -51.95 -38.34 -2.26
C LYS A 5 -51.62 -36.87 -2.05
N ASN A 6 -52.22 -36.21 -1.05
CA ASN A 6 -51.99 -34.79 -0.78
C ASN A 6 -50.81 -34.53 0.11
N ILE A 7 -50.34 -35.53 0.87
CA ILE A 7 -49.17 -35.41 1.76
C ILE A 7 -47.89 -35.53 0.93
N ALA A 8 -47.86 -36.40 -0.05
CA ALA A 8 -46.70 -36.55 -0.94
C ALA A 8 -46.44 -35.32 -1.82
N LYS A 9 -47.50 -34.59 -2.24
CA LYS A 9 -47.34 -33.34 -2.99
C LYS A 9 -46.81 -32.16 -2.15
N LYS A 10 -47.10 -32.15 -0.84
CA LYS A 10 -46.62 -31.08 0.07
C LYS A 10 -45.16 -31.30 0.47
N ILE A 11 -44.68 -32.53 0.54
CA ILE A 11 -43.29 -32.86 0.86
C ILE A 11 -42.37 -32.56 -0.33
N GLY A 12 -42.85 -32.82 -1.57
CA GLY A 12 -42.09 -32.48 -2.79
C GLY A 12 -41.87 -30.98 -2.99
N ALA A 13 -42.87 -30.15 -2.59
CA ALA A 13 -42.73 -28.70 -2.69
C ALA A 13 -41.77 -28.09 -1.63
N LEU A 14 -41.68 -28.73 -0.46
CA LEU A 14 -40.81 -28.25 0.62
C LEU A 14 -39.33 -28.59 0.37
N VAL A 15 -39.05 -29.70 -0.29
CA VAL A 15 -37.69 -30.12 -0.64
C VAL A 15 -37.11 -29.27 -1.78
N LEU A 16 -37.97 -28.81 -2.71
CA LEU A 16 -37.53 -27.96 -3.83
C LEU A 16 -37.12 -26.55 -3.38
N VAL A 17 -37.71 -26.02 -2.32
CA VAL A 17 -37.40 -24.69 -1.77
C VAL A 17 -36.07 -24.69 -1.03
N TRP A 18 -35.67 -25.84 -0.45
CA TRP A 18 -34.36 -25.95 0.26
C TRP A 18 -33.17 -26.08 -0.67
N VAL A 19 -33.34 -26.60 -1.88
CA VAL A 19 -32.25 -26.77 -2.84
C VAL A 19 -31.86 -25.45 -3.53
N VAL A 20 -32.84 -24.51 -3.64
CA VAL A 20 -32.57 -23.19 -4.28
C VAL A 20 -31.84 -22.20 -3.34
N CYS A 21 -31.92 -22.38 -2.02
CA CYS A 21 -31.25 -21.51 -1.07
C CYS A 21 -29.78 -21.85 -0.80
N LEU A 22 -29.25 -22.98 -1.30
CA LEU A 22 -27.85 -23.37 -1.11
C LEU A 22 -26.90 -22.94 -2.24
N ALA A 23 -27.41 -22.27 -3.28
CA ALA A 23 -26.61 -21.96 -4.48
C ALA A 23 -26.09 -20.51 -4.55
N THR A 24 -26.18 -19.71 -3.48
CA THR A 24 -25.76 -18.30 -3.53
C THR A 24 -24.80 -17.87 -2.42
N LEU A 25 -24.06 -18.80 -1.84
CA LEU A 25 -22.85 -18.45 -1.07
C LEU A 25 -21.64 -18.63 -1.98
N SER A 26 -21.56 -17.84 -3.04
CA SER A 26 -20.25 -17.57 -3.63
C SER A 26 -19.46 -16.81 -2.57
N PRO A 27 -18.32 -17.33 -2.09
CA PRO A 27 -17.44 -16.48 -1.31
C PRO A 27 -17.07 -15.29 -2.22
N ALA A 28 -17.47 -14.11 -1.82
CA ALA A 28 -16.90 -12.92 -2.42
C ALA A 28 -15.41 -12.97 -2.10
N TYR A 29 -14.60 -13.49 -3.03
CA TYR A 29 -13.17 -13.28 -2.98
C TYR A 29 -12.98 -11.77 -3.08
N ALA A 30 -12.61 -11.14 -1.97
CA ALA A 30 -12.16 -9.78 -1.99
C ALA A 30 -11.01 -9.71 -3.00
N ALA A 31 -11.19 -8.93 -4.07
CA ALA A 31 -10.14 -8.75 -5.05
C ALA A 31 -8.91 -8.18 -4.33
N LYS A 32 -7.79 -8.90 -4.41
CA LYS A 32 -6.52 -8.37 -3.93
C LYS A 32 -6.20 -7.12 -4.75
N ALA A 33 -5.76 -6.06 -4.08
CA ALA A 33 -5.31 -4.86 -4.79
C ALA A 33 -4.15 -5.23 -5.72
N ASP A 34 -4.21 -4.79 -6.98
CA ASP A 34 -3.10 -4.92 -7.89
C ASP A 34 -1.98 -3.98 -7.44
N LEU A 35 -0.82 -4.56 -7.18
CA LEU A 35 0.38 -3.80 -6.84
C LEU A 35 1.07 -3.36 -8.13
N PRO A 36 1.37 -2.06 -8.31
CA PRO A 36 2.16 -1.63 -9.45
C PRO A 36 3.57 -2.20 -9.38
N GLU A 37 4.11 -2.55 -10.53
CA GLU A 37 5.49 -3.01 -10.63
C GLU A 37 6.46 -1.83 -10.49
N LEU A 38 7.59 -2.05 -9.84
CA LEU A 38 8.69 -1.11 -9.84
C LEU A 38 9.50 -1.29 -11.14
N PRO A 39 9.52 -0.30 -12.06
CA PRO A 39 10.33 -0.39 -13.25
C PRO A 39 11.81 -0.49 -12.91
N LYS A 40 12.54 -1.21 -13.76
CA LYS A 40 14.00 -1.36 -13.58
C LYS A 40 14.68 0.01 -13.55
N ASP A 41 15.64 0.16 -12.65
CA ASP A 41 16.42 1.38 -12.46
C ASP A 41 15.59 2.62 -12.02
N GLN A 42 14.40 2.39 -11.47
CA GLN A 42 13.56 3.44 -10.89
C GLN A 42 13.28 3.17 -9.41
N CYS A 43 12.93 4.21 -8.68
CA CYS A 43 12.56 4.15 -7.27
C CYS A 43 11.25 4.88 -6.98
N VAL A 44 10.63 5.53 -7.96
CA VAL A 44 9.36 6.24 -7.85
C VAL A 44 8.36 5.66 -8.83
N VAL A 45 7.19 5.28 -8.31
CA VAL A 45 6.02 4.90 -9.11
C VAL A 45 4.87 5.83 -8.72
N ASP A 46 4.50 6.71 -9.62
CA ASP A 46 3.49 7.76 -9.42
C ASP A 46 2.19 7.39 -10.15
N GLU A 47 1.49 6.38 -9.65
CA GLU A 47 0.21 5.93 -10.23
C GLU A 47 -0.89 6.99 -10.13
N ALA A 48 -0.86 7.82 -9.09
CA ALA A 48 -1.81 8.90 -8.92
C ALA A 48 -1.50 10.14 -9.79
N ASN A 49 -0.34 10.17 -10.46
CA ASN A 49 0.11 11.26 -11.32
C ASN A 49 0.10 12.63 -10.62
N VAL A 50 0.68 12.68 -9.43
CA VAL A 50 0.72 13.88 -8.57
C VAL A 50 2.12 14.43 -8.32
N LEU A 51 3.17 13.74 -8.78
CA LEU A 51 4.56 14.13 -8.57
C LEU A 51 5.16 14.76 -9.82
N SER A 52 5.96 15.81 -9.64
CA SER A 52 6.73 16.43 -10.71
C SER A 52 8.01 15.65 -11.04
N SER A 53 8.54 15.85 -12.23
CA SER A 53 9.83 15.29 -12.63
C SER A 53 10.99 15.74 -11.73
N SER A 54 10.92 16.94 -11.18
CA SER A 54 11.95 17.44 -10.25
C SER A 54 11.92 16.69 -8.93
N THR A 55 10.76 16.27 -8.44
CA THR A 55 10.65 15.40 -7.26
C THR A 55 11.26 14.03 -7.53
N VAL A 56 10.93 13.42 -8.67
CA VAL A 56 11.53 12.14 -9.09
C VAL A 56 13.06 12.25 -9.15
N GLN A 57 13.59 13.33 -9.72
CA GLN A 57 15.01 13.58 -9.77
C GLN A 57 15.63 13.72 -8.38
N THR A 58 14.99 14.45 -7.47
CA THR A 58 15.45 14.60 -6.08
C THR A 58 15.57 13.23 -5.39
N ILE A 59 14.59 12.36 -5.53
CA ILE A 59 14.62 11.00 -4.96
C ILE A 59 15.77 10.19 -5.58
N THR A 60 15.96 10.29 -6.88
CA THR A 60 17.06 9.61 -7.58
C THR A 60 18.43 10.08 -7.07
N GLU A 61 18.61 11.37 -6.87
CA GLU A 61 19.86 11.95 -6.33
C GLU A 61 20.11 11.53 -4.88
N LEU A 62 19.08 11.53 -4.02
CA LEU A 62 19.18 11.01 -2.66
C LEU A 62 19.61 9.54 -2.64
N ASN A 63 19.03 8.72 -3.50
CA ASN A 63 19.39 7.30 -3.61
C ASN A 63 20.84 7.10 -4.09
N ALA A 64 21.31 7.93 -5.03
CA ALA A 64 22.71 7.89 -5.44
C ALA A 64 23.68 8.20 -4.29
N GLN A 65 23.31 9.13 -3.41
CA GLN A 65 24.09 9.43 -2.20
C GLN A 65 24.04 8.29 -1.20
N LEU A 66 22.87 7.70 -0.96
CA LEU A 66 22.67 6.58 -0.03
C LEU A 66 23.38 5.30 -0.50
N GLU A 67 23.44 5.06 -1.80
CA GLU A 67 24.17 3.93 -2.38
C GLU A 67 25.64 3.91 -1.91
N SER A 68 26.30 5.06 -1.97
CA SER A 68 27.71 5.17 -1.62
C SER A 68 27.95 5.36 -0.12
N SER A 69 27.11 6.11 0.58
CA SER A 69 27.34 6.51 1.98
C SER A 69 26.68 5.59 3.00
N CYS A 70 25.58 4.90 2.61
CA CYS A 70 24.76 4.11 3.52
C CYS A 70 24.58 2.65 3.06
N SER A 71 25.63 2.07 2.49
CA SER A 71 25.69 0.64 2.13
C SER A 71 24.56 0.16 1.21
N GLY A 72 24.18 0.97 0.23
CA GLY A 72 23.11 0.64 -0.72
C GLY A 72 21.70 0.82 -0.16
N ALA A 73 21.53 1.65 0.87
CA ALA A 73 20.19 2.02 1.33
C ALA A 73 19.42 2.74 0.21
N GLN A 74 18.12 2.51 0.14
CA GLN A 74 17.28 3.04 -0.94
C GLN A 74 15.94 3.48 -0.42
N ILE A 75 15.45 4.60 -0.93
CA ILE A 75 14.12 5.15 -0.69
C ILE A 75 13.28 4.92 -1.95
N GLY A 76 12.18 4.19 -1.80
CA GLY A 76 11.14 4.08 -2.81
C GLY A 76 9.95 4.97 -2.49
N VAL A 77 9.26 5.43 -3.52
CA VAL A 77 8.04 6.23 -3.41
C VAL A 77 6.95 5.62 -4.28
N LEU A 78 5.77 5.45 -3.70
CA LEU A 78 4.59 4.98 -4.39
C LEU A 78 3.42 5.92 -4.09
N THR A 79 2.74 6.39 -5.13
CA THR A 79 1.46 7.07 -5.01
C THR A 79 0.37 6.26 -5.67
N VAL A 80 -0.78 6.12 -5.02
CA VAL A 80 -1.94 5.39 -5.53
C VAL A 80 -3.23 6.14 -5.22
N GLU A 81 -4.28 5.91 -6.00
CA GLU A 81 -5.61 6.44 -5.69
C GLU A 81 -6.35 5.56 -4.68
N TYR A 82 -6.12 4.25 -4.71
CA TYR A 82 -6.81 3.26 -3.88
C TYR A 82 -5.86 2.16 -3.43
N THR A 83 -6.18 1.57 -2.29
CA THR A 83 -5.51 0.37 -1.77
C THR A 83 -6.37 -0.89 -1.89
N GLY A 84 -7.49 -0.82 -2.61
CA GLY A 84 -8.45 -1.92 -2.71
C GLY A 84 -9.11 -2.20 -1.35
N ASN A 85 -9.08 -3.46 -0.92
CA ASN A 85 -9.59 -3.88 0.39
C ASN A 85 -8.52 -3.91 1.49
N ASP A 86 -7.27 -3.59 1.15
CA ASP A 86 -6.17 -3.58 2.11
C ASP A 86 -6.13 -2.26 2.88
N SER A 87 -5.68 -2.30 4.13
CA SER A 87 -5.30 -1.09 4.85
C SER A 87 -4.09 -0.42 4.18
N THR A 88 -3.88 0.85 4.43
CA THR A 88 -2.69 1.57 3.93
C THR A 88 -1.39 0.89 4.37
N GLU A 89 -1.32 0.42 5.63
CA GLU A 89 -0.18 -0.32 6.16
C GLU A 89 0.05 -1.65 5.44
N ASP A 90 -0.99 -2.45 5.26
CA ASP A 90 -0.88 -3.75 4.58
C ASP A 90 -0.47 -3.57 3.12
N TYR A 91 -1.03 -2.58 2.44
CA TYR A 91 -0.68 -2.26 1.07
C TYR A 91 0.78 -1.82 0.93
N ALA A 92 1.24 -0.91 1.82
CA ALA A 92 2.63 -0.48 1.85
C ALA A 92 3.59 -1.65 2.10
N THR A 93 3.27 -2.54 3.04
CA THR A 93 4.08 -3.71 3.35
C THR A 93 4.16 -4.68 2.18
N GLN A 94 3.05 -4.93 1.48
CA GLN A 94 3.04 -5.77 0.29
C GLN A 94 3.88 -5.18 -0.84
N ALA A 95 3.74 -3.88 -1.11
CA ALA A 95 4.52 -3.19 -2.14
C ALA A 95 6.01 -3.19 -1.80
N PHE A 96 6.37 -2.92 -0.55
CA PHE A 96 7.75 -2.96 -0.06
C PHE A 96 8.39 -4.33 -0.29
N ASN A 97 7.70 -5.40 0.07
CA ASN A 97 8.19 -6.76 -0.09
C ASN A 97 8.29 -7.16 -1.57
N ALA A 98 7.32 -6.77 -2.39
CA ALA A 98 7.31 -7.09 -3.82
C ALA A 98 8.42 -6.36 -4.58
N TRP A 99 8.73 -5.13 -4.19
CA TRP A 99 9.74 -4.31 -4.88
C TRP A 99 11.18 -4.65 -4.50
N GLY A 100 11.41 -5.20 -3.30
CA GLY A 100 12.75 -5.55 -2.83
C GLY A 100 13.69 -4.34 -2.74
N ILE A 101 13.21 -3.23 -2.20
CA ILE A 101 13.95 -1.96 -2.09
C ILE A 101 15.16 -2.10 -1.16
N GLY A 102 16.26 -1.48 -1.53
CA GLY A 102 17.52 -1.49 -0.76
C GLY A 102 18.38 -2.72 -1.04
N SER A 103 19.44 -2.88 -0.28
CA SER A 103 20.32 -4.04 -0.36
C SER A 103 19.66 -5.26 0.27
N SER A 104 19.57 -6.37 -0.46
CA SER A 104 19.01 -7.62 0.04
C SER A 104 19.76 -8.20 1.25
N SER A 105 21.06 -7.96 1.34
CA SER A 105 21.90 -8.42 2.46
C SER A 105 21.79 -7.51 3.70
N LYS A 106 21.40 -6.25 3.52
CA LYS A 106 21.29 -5.26 4.59
C LYS A 106 19.85 -5.00 5.03
N ASN A 107 18.86 -5.33 4.21
CA ASN A 107 17.43 -5.02 4.42
C ASN A 107 17.21 -3.56 4.79
N ASN A 108 17.83 -2.65 4.04
CA ASN A 108 17.91 -1.23 4.33
C ASN A 108 17.14 -0.37 3.31
N GLY A 109 16.02 -0.87 2.85
CA GLY A 109 15.05 -0.11 2.05
C GLY A 109 14.08 0.67 2.92
N VAL A 110 13.53 1.74 2.36
CA VAL A 110 12.42 2.54 2.91
C VAL A 110 11.40 2.78 1.81
N LEU A 111 10.12 2.62 2.09
CA LEU A 111 9.04 2.97 1.18
C LEU A 111 8.17 4.06 1.78
N ILE A 112 7.93 5.11 1.02
CA ILE A 112 6.96 6.17 1.29
C ILE A 112 5.76 5.92 0.40
N LEU A 113 4.60 5.65 1.00
CA LEU A 113 3.32 5.47 0.30
C LEU A 113 2.43 6.68 0.54
N LEU A 114 1.86 7.23 -0.53
CA LEU A 114 0.75 8.19 -0.49
C LEU A 114 -0.48 7.57 -1.12
N VAL A 115 -1.62 7.69 -0.43
CA VAL A 115 -2.94 7.30 -0.93
C VAL A 115 -3.77 8.56 -1.07
N MET A 116 -4.34 8.79 -2.26
CA MET A 116 -5.06 10.01 -2.56
C MET A 116 -6.41 10.08 -1.83
N GLU A 117 -6.89 11.30 -1.67
CA GLU A 117 -8.25 11.59 -1.24
C GLU A 117 -9.26 10.88 -2.15
N SER A 118 -10.15 10.09 -1.57
CA SER A 118 -11.09 9.26 -2.31
C SER A 118 -12.30 8.88 -1.44
N ALA A 119 -13.24 8.13 -2.01
CA ALA A 119 -14.33 7.55 -1.24
C ALA A 119 -13.84 6.57 -0.15
N GLN A 120 -12.67 5.96 -0.34
CA GLN A 120 -12.05 5.07 0.64
C GLN A 120 -11.39 5.87 1.78
N TYR A 121 -10.71 6.98 1.44
CA TYR A 121 -9.99 7.85 2.37
C TYR A 121 -10.36 9.30 2.09
N ALA A 122 -11.23 9.89 2.90
CA ALA A 122 -11.77 11.23 2.68
C ALA A 122 -10.68 12.33 2.63
N ASP A 123 -9.60 12.17 3.40
CA ASP A 123 -8.47 13.11 3.48
C ASP A 123 -7.18 12.52 2.88
N GLY A 124 -7.29 11.38 2.17
CA GLY A 124 -6.12 10.61 1.79
C GLY A 124 -5.47 9.89 2.97
N ASP A 125 -4.37 9.22 2.72
CA ASP A 125 -3.58 8.55 3.76
C ASP A 125 -2.12 8.44 3.32
N TYR A 126 -1.25 8.09 4.24
CA TYR A 126 0.17 7.87 3.98
C TYR A 126 0.72 6.78 4.90
N TYR A 127 1.81 6.17 4.48
CA TYR A 127 2.54 5.22 5.31
C TYR A 127 4.04 5.23 4.96
N LEU A 128 4.88 5.09 5.98
CA LEU A 128 6.31 4.90 5.83
C LEU A 128 6.66 3.54 6.42
N THR A 129 7.22 2.66 5.60
CA THR A 129 7.73 1.36 6.04
C THR A 129 9.21 1.22 5.70
N TYR A 130 9.91 0.37 6.44
CA TYR A 130 11.35 0.17 6.30
C TYR A 130 11.74 -1.28 6.56
N GLY A 131 12.88 -1.67 6.02
CA GLY A 131 13.40 -3.02 6.20
C GLY A 131 14.00 -3.28 7.58
N ASP A 132 14.15 -4.55 7.91
CA ASP A 132 14.65 -5.01 9.20
C ASP A 132 16.07 -4.50 9.54
N GLY A 133 16.85 -4.09 8.56
CA GLY A 133 18.15 -3.47 8.77
C GLY A 133 18.09 -2.18 9.60
N PHE A 134 16.93 -1.52 9.64
CA PHE A 134 16.73 -0.30 10.42
C PHE A 134 16.04 -0.50 11.77
N ARG A 135 15.65 -1.74 12.14
CA ARG A 135 14.81 -2.03 13.31
C ARG A 135 15.28 -1.40 14.62
N ASN A 136 16.58 -1.32 14.87
CA ASN A 136 17.14 -0.78 16.11
C ASN A 136 17.86 0.57 15.92
N THR A 137 17.60 1.24 14.82
CA THR A 137 18.26 2.50 14.46
C THR A 137 17.43 3.72 14.88
N THR A 138 18.00 4.90 14.69
CA THR A 138 17.30 6.18 14.86
C THR A 138 16.11 6.30 13.92
N LEU A 139 16.23 5.80 12.70
CA LEU A 139 15.10 5.79 11.74
C LEU A 139 13.89 5.08 12.32
N ALA A 140 14.04 3.88 12.87
CA ALA A 140 12.92 3.14 13.45
C ALA A 140 12.23 3.91 14.58
N LYS A 141 13.02 4.60 15.42
CA LYS A 141 12.51 5.39 16.54
C LYS A 141 11.77 6.65 16.09
N GLN A 142 12.15 7.22 14.96
CA GLN A 142 11.64 8.50 14.46
C GLN A 142 10.70 8.35 13.26
N SER A 143 10.49 7.15 12.74
CA SER A 143 9.72 6.90 11.51
C SER A 143 8.32 7.52 11.53
N SER A 144 7.59 7.35 12.62
CA SER A 144 6.26 7.94 12.77
C SER A 144 6.30 9.48 12.76
N ALA A 145 7.25 10.08 13.47
CA ALA A 145 7.41 11.53 13.49
C ALA A 145 7.83 12.09 12.12
N ILE A 146 8.71 11.37 11.40
CA ILE A 146 9.12 11.72 10.04
C ILE A 146 7.92 11.64 9.09
N ALA A 147 7.12 10.59 9.14
CA ALA A 147 5.93 10.46 8.33
C ALA A 147 4.91 11.57 8.62
N GLN A 148 4.68 11.92 9.88
CA GLN A 148 3.77 12.99 10.30
C GLN A 148 4.19 14.37 9.79
N THR A 149 5.45 14.60 9.47
CA THR A 149 5.90 15.88 8.87
C THR A 149 5.26 16.15 7.50
N MET A 150 4.70 15.13 6.86
CA MET A 150 3.99 15.30 5.59
C MET A 150 2.56 15.87 5.74
N GLU A 151 1.96 15.82 6.92
CA GLU A 151 0.51 16.09 7.09
C GLU A 151 0.10 17.47 6.61
N ASP A 152 0.81 18.52 6.98
CA ASP A 152 0.47 19.90 6.56
C ASP A 152 0.56 20.07 5.04
N GLN A 153 1.56 19.49 4.41
CA GLN A 153 1.76 19.54 2.96
C GLN A 153 0.72 18.70 2.23
N LEU A 154 0.36 17.52 2.75
CA LEU A 154 -0.70 16.69 2.19
C LEU A 154 -2.07 17.39 2.30
N ALA A 155 -2.37 18.03 3.43
CA ALA A 155 -3.58 18.83 3.60
C ALA A 155 -3.66 19.99 2.58
N ALA A 156 -2.52 20.59 2.24
CA ALA A 156 -2.40 21.61 1.20
C ALA A 156 -2.32 21.04 -0.23
N LYS A 157 -2.38 19.72 -0.39
CA LYS A 157 -2.18 19.01 -1.67
C LYS A 157 -0.82 19.29 -2.33
N ASP A 158 0.18 19.63 -1.53
CA ASP A 158 1.58 19.76 -1.94
C ASP A 158 2.28 18.40 -1.82
N TYR A 159 1.97 17.52 -2.75
CA TYR A 159 2.50 16.15 -2.77
C TYR A 159 4.02 16.13 -3.02
N ASP A 160 4.51 17.00 -3.90
CA ASP A 160 5.94 17.16 -4.15
C ASP A 160 6.69 17.56 -2.88
N GLY A 161 6.19 18.57 -2.16
CA GLY A 161 6.77 19.01 -0.90
C GLY A 161 6.72 17.92 0.18
N ALA A 162 5.60 17.23 0.30
CA ALA A 162 5.43 16.15 1.28
C ALA A 162 6.46 15.03 1.05
N VAL A 163 6.56 14.51 -0.17
CA VAL A 163 7.50 13.43 -0.52
C VAL A 163 8.95 13.88 -0.35
N THR A 164 9.29 15.05 -0.87
CA THR A 164 10.66 15.57 -0.82
C THR A 164 11.12 15.79 0.61
N THR A 165 10.30 16.40 1.46
CA THR A 165 10.60 16.64 2.87
C THR A 165 10.78 15.32 3.63
N CYS A 166 9.84 14.39 3.45
CA CYS A 166 9.92 13.08 4.08
C CYS A 166 11.17 12.32 3.66
N ALA A 167 11.45 12.24 2.37
CA ALA A 167 12.63 11.54 1.85
C ALA A 167 13.95 12.13 2.35
N ARG A 168 14.06 13.46 2.43
CA ARG A 168 15.24 14.13 3.00
C ARG A 168 15.40 13.84 4.48
N ASN A 169 14.32 13.87 5.24
CA ASN A 169 14.34 13.52 6.66
C ASN A 169 14.76 12.06 6.88
N VAL A 170 14.26 11.14 6.05
CA VAL A 170 14.71 9.74 6.05
C VAL A 170 16.21 9.66 5.76
N ALA A 171 16.68 10.26 4.67
CA ALA A 171 18.08 10.23 4.27
C ALA A 171 19.02 10.82 5.32
N ASN A 172 18.60 11.87 6.03
CA ASN A 172 19.39 12.49 7.10
C ASN A 172 19.41 11.65 8.39
N THR A 173 18.52 10.69 8.53
CA THR A 173 18.36 9.88 9.75
C THR A 173 19.05 8.52 9.63
N ILE A 174 19.30 8.08 8.40
CA ILE A 174 20.00 6.82 8.09
C ILE A 174 21.53 6.91 8.40
#